data_a4fc9cc6a911ea0ea6fe946ad4698802
#
_entry.id   a4fc9cc6a911ea0ea6fe946ad4698802
#
_cell.length_a   1.000
_cell.length_b   1.000
_cell.length_c   1.000
_cell.angle_alpha   90.00
_cell.angle_beta   90.00
_cell.angle_gamma   90.00
#
_symmetry.space_group_name_H-M   'P 1'
#
loop_
_entity.id
_entity.type
_entity.pdbx_description
1 polymer ?
#
loop_
_entity_poly.entity_id
_entity_poly.type
_entity_poly.pdbx_seq_one_letter_code
_entity_poly.pdbx_strand_id
1 'polypeptide(L)' 'QVSEVKRRITEGIMNKVPCVAVVKDWNFNAGIFYFTVVTHTGEEVRIDYELGI' A
#
# COMPACT_ATOMS: atom_id res chain seq x y z
N GLN A 1 0.33 7.72 13.79
CA GLN A 1 0.39 8.73 12.75
C GLN A 1 0.36 8.10 11.36
N VAL A 2 -0.14 8.86 10.40
CA VAL A 2 -0.38 8.34 9.06
C VAL A 2 0.91 7.90 8.38
N SER A 3 1.98 8.67 8.53
CA SER A 3 3.24 8.35 7.86
C SER A 3 3.83 7.04 8.36
N GLU A 4 3.70 6.76 9.63
CA GLU A 4 4.19 5.51 10.19
C GLU A 4 3.36 4.32 9.70
N VAL A 5 2.04 4.49 9.61
CA VAL A 5 1.18 3.44 9.10
C VAL A 5 1.50 3.14 7.64
N LYS A 6 1.69 4.18 6.84
CA LYS A 6 2.08 3.99 5.44
C LYS A 6 3.36 3.20 5.32
N ARG A 7 4.35 3.52 6.14
CA ARG A 7 5.64 2.82 6.10
C ARG A 7 5.46 1.34 6.43
N ARG A 8 4.68 1.03 7.47
CA ARG A 8 4.45 -0.35 7.87
C ARG A 8 3.74 -1.14 6.79
N ILE A 9 2.74 -0.55 6.17
CA ILE A 9 2.02 -1.20 5.09
C ILE A 9 2.95 -1.47 3.91
N THR A 10 3.75 -0.47 3.53
CA THR A 10 4.70 -0.60 2.42
C THR A 10 5.71 -1.71 2.69
N GLU A 11 6.28 -1.73 3.89
CA GLU A 11 7.25 -2.76 4.24
C GLU A 11 6.62 -4.15 4.23
N GLY A 12 5.40 -4.27 4.74
CA GLY A 12 4.71 -5.54 4.74
C GLY A 12 4.44 -6.06 3.33
N ILE A 13 4.03 -5.17 2.45
CA ILE A 13 3.77 -5.55 1.06
C ILE A 13 5.06 -5.97 0.37
N MET A 14 6.12 -5.19 0.55
CA MET A 14 7.40 -5.49 -0.11
C MET A 14 8.02 -6.78 0.39
N ASN A 15 7.77 -7.14 1.65
CA ASN A 15 8.24 -8.40 2.19
C ASN A 15 7.49 -9.60 1.63
N LYS A 16 6.18 -9.44 1.43
CA LYS A 16 5.34 -10.56 0.97
C LYS A 16 5.29 -10.68 -0.54
N VAL A 17 5.45 -9.56 -1.24
CA VAL A 17 5.35 -9.53 -2.71
C VAL A 17 6.61 -8.88 -3.25
N PRO A 18 7.66 -9.64 -3.49
CA PRO A 18 8.95 -9.08 -3.89
C PRO A 18 8.94 -8.41 -5.27
N CYS A 19 7.91 -8.63 -6.07
CA CYS A 19 7.82 -8.00 -7.38
C CYS A 19 7.30 -6.56 -7.33
N VAL A 20 6.94 -6.07 -6.15
CA VAL A 20 6.46 -4.69 -6.00
C VAL A 20 7.63 -3.72 -6.09
N ALA A 21 7.51 -2.75 -6.99
CA ALA A 21 8.51 -1.71 -7.17
C ALA A 21 8.20 -0.47 -6.35
N VAL A 22 6.94 -0.05 -6.32
CA VAL A 22 6.57 1.18 -5.62
C VAL A 22 5.10 1.13 -5.20
N VAL A 23 4.79 1.85 -4.13
CA VAL A 23 3.42 2.04 -3.66
C VAL A 23 3.12 3.53 -3.74
N LYS A 24 2.03 3.89 -4.39
CA LYS A 24 1.69 5.29 -4.65
C LYS A 24 0.19 5.51 -4.53
N ASP A 25 -0.24 6.76 -4.77
CA ASP A 25 -1.65 7.14 -4.79
C ASP A 25 -2.34 6.84 -3.48
N TRP A 26 -1.69 7.18 -2.40
CA TRP A 26 -2.24 6.98 -1.08
C TRP A 26 -3.47 7.85 -0.86
N ASN A 27 -4.51 7.27 -0.30
CA ASN A 27 -5.71 7.99 0.06
C ASN A 27 -6.30 7.34 1.32
N PHE A 28 -6.81 8.16 2.22
CA PHE A 28 -7.39 7.67 3.45
C PHE A 28 -8.82 8.21 3.58
N ASN A 29 -9.78 7.31 3.69
CA ASN A 29 -11.17 7.70 3.80
C ASN A 29 -11.93 6.68 4.64
N ALA A 30 -12.68 7.17 5.62
CA ALA A 30 -13.55 6.34 6.45
C ALA A 30 -12.82 5.16 7.10
N GLY A 31 -11.59 5.38 7.55
CA GLY A 31 -10.81 4.33 8.21
C GLY A 31 -10.18 3.32 7.27
N ILE A 32 -10.23 3.57 5.97
CA ILE A 32 -9.67 2.65 4.98
C ILE A 32 -8.57 3.38 4.21
N PHE A 33 -7.41 2.73 4.10
CA PHE A 33 -6.33 3.22 3.26
C PHE A 33 -6.47 2.64 1.87
N TYR A 34 -6.45 3.52 0.87
CA TYR A 34 -6.43 3.11 -0.53
C TYR A 34 -5.07 3.46 -1.10
N PHE A 35 -4.50 2.56 -1.85
CA PHE A 35 -3.21 2.83 -2.49
C PHE A 35 -3.06 1.96 -3.73
N THR A 36 -2.11 2.35 -4.57
CA THR A 36 -1.81 1.63 -5.79
C THR A 36 -0.42 1.03 -5.69
N VAL A 37 -0.32 -0.25 -5.99
CA VAL A 37 0.94 -0.97 -6.03
C VAL A 37 1.37 -1.11 -7.48
N VAL A 38 2.61 -0.71 -7.78
CA VAL A 38 3.17 -0.86 -9.12
C VAL A 38 4.25 -1.93 -9.07
N THR A 39 4.12 -2.93 -9.93
CA THR A 39 5.11 -4.00 -10.00
C THR A 39 6.27 -3.62 -10.90
N HIS A 40 7.34 -4.42 -10.87
CA HIS A 40 8.50 -4.18 -11.71
C HIS A 40 8.19 -4.30 -13.19
N THR A 41 7.12 -4.99 -13.53
CA THR A 41 6.67 -5.13 -14.92
C THR A 41 5.78 -3.98 -15.37
N GLY A 42 5.46 -3.05 -14.48
CA GLY A 42 4.65 -1.89 -14.82
C GLY A 42 3.16 -2.07 -14.59
N GLU A 43 2.76 -3.17 -14.00
CA GLU A 43 1.35 -3.39 -13.68
C GLU A 43 0.95 -2.59 -12.46
N GLU A 44 -0.25 -2.00 -12.51
CA GLU A 44 -0.80 -1.24 -11.40
C GLU A 44 -1.98 -1.97 -10.81
N VAL A 45 -1.97 -2.16 -9.51
CA VAL A 45 -3.06 -2.82 -8.79
C VAL A 45 -3.52 -1.92 -7.67
N ARG A 46 -4.82 -1.66 -7.63
CA ARG A 46 -5.41 -0.87 -6.56
C ARG A 46 -5.77 -1.77 -5.39
N ILE A 47 -5.37 -1.35 -4.20
CA ILE A 47 -5.60 -2.13 -2.99
C ILE A 47 -6.26 -1.24 -1.96
N ASP A 48 -7.19 -1.81 -1.19
CA ASP A 48 -7.76 -1.15 -0.04
C ASP A 48 -7.34 -1.92 1.21
N TYR A 49 -6.89 -1.18 2.21
CA TYR A 49 -6.42 -1.76 3.45
C TYR A 49 -7.23 -1.17 4.60
N GLU A 50 -8.03 -2.00 5.23
CA GLU A 50 -8.84 -1.57 6.35
C GLU A 50 -8.03 -1.68 7.63
N LEU A 51 -8.00 -0.58 8.39
CA LEU A 51 -7.37 -0.60 9.70
C LEU A 51 -8.30 -1.36 10.65
N GLY A 52 -7.96 -2.60 10.94
CA GLY A 52 -8.72 -3.38 11.88
C GLY A 52 -8.47 -2.87 13.29
N ILE A 53 -9.48 -2.35 13.91
CA ILE A 53 -9.39 -1.86 15.26
C ILE A 53 -10.14 -2.77 16.18
#